data_7fa97e160f6af7c9df136aaf7d6d8e80
#
_entry.id   7fa97e160f6af7c9df136aaf7d6d8e80
#
_cell.length_a   1.000
_cell.length_b   1.000
_cell.length_c   1.000
_cell.angle_alpha   90.00
_cell.angle_beta   90.00
_cell.angle_gamma   90.00
#
_symmetry.space_group_name_H-M   'P 1'
#
loop_
_entity.id
_entity.type
_entity.pdbx_description
1 polymer ?
#
loop_
_entity_poly.entity_id
_entity_poly.type
_entity_poly.pdbx_seq_one_letter_code
_entity_poly.pdbx_strand_id
1 'polypeptide(L)'
;MKDNAQLLLVSGLIMSITLIAVSSTITHSVNLGQHQGERHDLTPLLSSIEDDFPLALEYEVDNAAADTSLSTSFDTTAETFESLFASRGYSLSFTLVSSTEDSGTYTFVYSFEINDGTMYINLDQTVSF
;
A
#
# COMPACT_ATOMS: atom_id res chain seq x y z
N MET A 1 22.10 -44.90 -10.89
CA MET A 1 22.66 -43.58 -11.28
C MET A 1 21.61 -42.51 -11.50
N LYS A 2 20.48 -42.80 -12.11
CA LYS A 2 19.39 -41.78 -12.29
C LYS A 2 18.77 -41.32 -10.96
N ASP A 3 18.62 -42.19 -9.99
CA ASP A 3 18.00 -41.89 -8.71
C ASP A 3 18.85 -40.98 -7.84
N ASN A 4 20.17 -41.04 -7.90
CA ASN A 4 21.09 -40.20 -7.18
C ASN A 4 21.12 -38.75 -7.75
N ALA A 5 20.96 -38.62 -9.06
CA ALA A 5 20.87 -37.30 -9.70
C ALA A 5 19.56 -36.59 -9.35
N GLN A 6 18.45 -37.35 -9.30
CA GLN A 6 17.15 -36.83 -8.88
C GLN A 6 17.14 -36.42 -7.40
N LEU A 7 17.74 -37.21 -6.52
CA LEU A 7 17.91 -36.90 -5.11
C LEU A 7 18.75 -35.64 -4.88
N LEU A 8 19.84 -35.46 -5.63
CA LEU A 8 20.67 -34.27 -5.59
C LEU A 8 19.92 -33.04 -6.06
N LEU A 9 19.10 -33.17 -7.11
CA LEU A 9 18.30 -32.07 -7.67
C LEU A 9 17.19 -31.64 -6.71
N VAL A 10 16.51 -32.58 -6.08
CA VAL A 10 15.46 -32.33 -5.07
C VAL A 10 16.07 -31.73 -3.81
N SER A 11 17.20 -32.22 -3.33
CA SER A 11 17.86 -31.65 -2.15
C SER A 11 18.39 -30.24 -2.42
N GLY A 12 18.92 -29.94 -3.61
CA GLY A 12 19.33 -28.63 -4.03
C GLY A 12 18.16 -27.65 -4.12
N LEU A 13 17.01 -28.11 -4.62
CA LEU A 13 15.79 -27.30 -4.67
C LEU A 13 15.28 -26.95 -3.27
N ILE A 14 15.23 -27.93 -2.36
CA ILE A 14 14.81 -27.71 -0.97
C ILE A 14 15.76 -26.74 -0.26
N MET A 15 17.06 -26.88 -0.44
CA MET A 15 18.05 -25.94 0.11
C MET A 15 17.88 -24.53 -0.42
N SER A 16 17.60 -24.37 -1.71
CA SER A 16 17.37 -23.05 -2.32
C SER A 16 16.12 -22.38 -1.76
N ILE A 17 15.03 -23.11 -1.59
CA ILE A 17 13.78 -22.59 -1.01
C ILE A 17 13.96 -22.16 0.45
N THR A 18 14.65 -22.99 1.25
CA THR A 18 14.94 -22.65 2.65
C THR A 18 15.85 -21.41 2.77
N LEU A 19 16.82 -21.27 1.88
CA LEU A 19 17.74 -20.12 1.87
C LEU A 19 17.02 -18.84 1.50
N ILE A 20 16.10 -18.88 0.55
CA ILE A 20 15.24 -17.75 0.16
C ILE A 20 14.31 -17.38 1.33
N ALA A 21 13.68 -18.35 1.99
CA ALA A 21 12.79 -18.10 3.12
C ALA A 21 13.54 -17.46 4.30
N VAL A 22 14.73 -17.95 4.64
CA VAL A 22 15.58 -17.39 5.70
C VAL A 22 16.04 -15.97 5.33
N SER A 23 16.45 -15.74 4.09
CA SER A 23 16.87 -14.41 3.62
C SER A 23 15.73 -13.40 3.70
N SER A 24 14.50 -13.77 3.32
CA SER A 24 13.31 -12.94 3.45
C SER A 24 13.00 -12.60 4.92
N THR A 25 13.14 -13.57 5.81
CA THR A 25 12.90 -13.37 7.24
C THR A 25 13.95 -12.43 7.86
N ILE A 26 15.21 -12.56 7.48
CA ILE A 26 16.29 -11.69 7.95
C ILE A 26 16.08 -10.27 7.45
N THR A 27 15.70 -10.08 6.18
CA THR A 27 15.42 -8.75 5.62
C THR A 27 14.28 -8.07 6.35
N HIS A 28 13.20 -8.80 6.66
CA HIS A 28 12.10 -8.29 7.46
C HIS A 28 12.52 -7.96 8.90
N SER A 29 13.30 -8.82 9.54
CA SER A 29 13.77 -8.59 10.91
C SER A 29 14.74 -7.41 11.01
N VAL A 30 15.61 -7.22 10.02
CA VAL A 30 16.54 -6.08 9.96
C VAL A 30 15.77 -4.77 9.75
N ASN A 31 14.76 -4.76 8.89
CA ASN A 31 13.91 -3.59 8.69
C ASN A 31 13.11 -3.24 9.97
N LEU A 32 12.59 -4.23 10.69
CA LEU A 32 11.92 -4.01 11.97
C LEU A 32 12.89 -3.50 13.07
N GLY A 33 14.15 -3.91 13.04
CA GLY A 33 15.17 -3.47 13.99
C GLY A 33 15.70 -2.05 13.72
N GLN A 34 15.75 -1.62 12.49
CA GLN A 34 16.17 -0.26 12.10
C GLN A 34 15.15 0.81 12.51
N HIS A 35 13.86 0.46 12.58
CA HIS A 35 12.81 1.39 12.98
C HIS A 35 12.76 1.68 14.49
N GLN A 36 13.47 0.93 15.33
CA GLN A 36 13.43 1.15 16.80
C GLN A 36 14.45 2.18 17.30
N GLY A 37 15.35 2.68 16.49
CA GLY A 37 16.41 3.62 16.87
C GLY A 37 16.43 4.95 16.13
N GLU A 38 15.71 5.07 15.02
CA GLU A 38 15.58 6.32 14.26
C GLU A 38 14.24 6.99 14.57
N ARG A 39 14.23 8.32 14.59
CA ARG A 39 12.98 9.09 14.63
C ARG A 39 12.08 8.56 13.54
N HIS A 40 10.85 8.21 13.87
CA HIS A 40 9.84 7.78 12.92
C HIS A 40 9.69 8.84 11.83
N ASP A 41 10.32 8.61 10.69
CA ASP A 41 10.19 9.46 9.52
C ASP A 41 9.04 8.91 8.66
N LEU A 42 7.89 9.57 8.74
CA LEU A 42 6.71 9.22 7.94
C LEU A 42 6.77 9.79 6.53
N THR A 43 7.79 10.59 6.19
CA THR A 43 7.91 11.23 4.87
C THR A 43 7.86 10.23 3.71
N PRO A 44 8.55 9.09 3.73
CA PRO A 44 8.47 8.12 2.63
C PRO A 44 7.07 7.51 2.48
N LEU A 45 6.36 7.31 3.60
CA LEU A 45 4.99 6.79 3.58
C LEU A 45 4.01 7.84 3.04
N LEU A 46 4.16 9.09 3.45
CA LEU A 46 3.36 10.20 2.93
C LEU A 46 3.54 10.35 1.42
N SER A 47 4.78 10.36 0.95
CA SER A 47 5.09 10.45 -0.49
C SER A 47 4.46 9.28 -1.26
N SER A 48 4.52 8.06 -0.73
CA SER A 48 3.87 6.90 -1.35
C SER A 48 2.34 7.05 -1.41
N ILE A 49 1.70 7.57 -0.36
CA ILE A 49 0.26 7.81 -0.37
C ILE A 49 -0.09 8.90 -1.39
N GLU A 50 0.64 10.01 -1.40
CA GLU A 50 0.40 11.13 -2.31
C GLU A 50 0.59 10.75 -3.79
N ASP A 51 1.53 9.87 -4.09
CA ASP A 51 1.81 9.42 -5.46
C ASP A 51 0.90 8.25 -5.89
N ASP A 52 0.69 7.26 -5.03
CA ASP A 52 0.03 6.00 -5.40
C ASP A 52 -1.49 6.06 -5.27
N PHE A 53 -2.03 6.81 -4.29
CA PHE A 53 -3.47 6.89 -4.08
C PHE A 53 -4.22 7.51 -5.26
N PRO A 54 -3.76 8.64 -5.85
CA PRO A 54 -4.39 9.20 -7.05
C PRO A 54 -4.42 8.24 -8.23
N LEU A 55 -3.35 7.49 -8.47
CA LEU A 55 -3.27 6.51 -9.54
C LEU A 55 -4.23 5.34 -9.34
N ALA A 56 -4.34 4.86 -8.09
CA ALA A 56 -5.27 3.81 -7.74
C ALA A 56 -6.72 4.27 -7.87
N LEU A 57 -7.01 5.52 -7.49
CA LEU A 57 -8.33 6.12 -7.61
C LEU A 57 -8.74 6.31 -9.08
N GLU A 58 -7.84 6.80 -9.92
CA GLU A 58 -8.06 6.90 -11.38
C GLU A 58 -8.38 5.52 -11.96
N TYR A 59 -7.59 4.51 -11.62
CA TYR A 59 -7.82 3.13 -12.06
C TYR A 59 -9.19 2.60 -11.62
N GLU A 60 -9.59 2.86 -10.38
CA GLU A 60 -10.88 2.42 -9.84
C GLU A 60 -12.05 3.13 -10.55
N VAL A 61 -11.95 4.43 -10.80
CA VAL A 61 -12.97 5.19 -11.53
C VAL A 61 -13.10 4.69 -12.97
N ASP A 62 -11.99 4.45 -13.67
CA ASP A 62 -11.98 4.00 -15.06
C ASP A 62 -12.54 2.57 -15.24
N ASN A 63 -12.40 1.72 -14.23
CA ASN A 63 -12.86 0.32 -14.27
C ASN A 63 -14.17 0.09 -13.51
N ALA A 64 -14.74 1.12 -12.90
CA ALA A 64 -16.00 1.03 -12.20
C ALA A 64 -17.17 0.74 -13.17
N ALA A 65 -18.21 0.07 -12.66
CA ALA A 65 -19.45 -0.09 -13.42
C ALA A 65 -20.12 1.27 -13.66
N ALA A 66 -20.86 1.40 -14.76
CA ALA A 66 -21.46 2.66 -15.19
C ALA A 66 -22.44 3.32 -14.19
N ASP A 67 -22.93 2.54 -13.23
CA ASP A 67 -23.82 2.98 -12.17
C ASP A 67 -23.10 3.25 -10.83
N THR A 68 -21.78 3.10 -10.80
CA THR A 68 -20.97 3.34 -9.59
C THR A 68 -20.78 4.84 -9.38
N SER A 69 -21.07 5.32 -8.18
CA SER A 69 -20.82 6.73 -7.85
C SER A 69 -19.34 7.00 -7.60
N LEU A 70 -18.90 8.24 -7.83
CA LEU A 70 -17.53 8.66 -7.55
C LEU A 70 -17.15 8.47 -6.07
N SER A 71 -18.08 8.71 -5.15
CA SER A 71 -17.86 8.46 -3.73
C SER A 71 -17.62 6.98 -3.43
N THR A 72 -18.34 6.06 -4.11
CA THR A 72 -18.11 4.62 -3.95
C THR A 72 -16.74 4.19 -4.44
N SER A 73 -16.29 4.70 -5.58
CA SER A 73 -14.94 4.43 -6.08
C SER A 73 -13.86 4.98 -5.14
N PHE A 74 -14.09 6.16 -4.57
CA PHE A 74 -13.20 6.72 -3.56
C PHE A 74 -13.15 5.84 -2.30
N ASP A 75 -14.29 5.45 -1.76
CA ASP A 75 -14.39 4.62 -0.55
C ASP A 75 -13.71 3.26 -0.75
N THR A 76 -13.89 2.61 -1.90
CA THR A 76 -13.23 1.35 -2.24
C THR A 76 -11.72 1.49 -2.25
N THR A 77 -11.20 2.55 -2.86
CA THR A 77 -9.76 2.84 -2.90
C THR A 77 -9.23 3.15 -1.51
N ALA A 78 -9.93 3.99 -0.75
CA ALA A 78 -9.57 4.36 0.62
C ALA A 78 -9.50 3.13 1.53
N GLU A 79 -10.52 2.28 1.56
CA GLU A 79 -10.55 1.05 2.36
C GLU A 79 -9.39 0.11 2.03
N THR A 80 -9.00 0.03 0.75
CA THR A 80 -7.87 -0.77 0.31
C THR A 80 -6.56 -0.27 0.92
N PHE A 81 -6.31 1.04 0.85
CA PHE A 81 -5.13 1.67 1.44
C PHE A 81 -5.13 1.60 2.96
N GLU A 82 -6.25 1.90 3.60
CA GLU A 82 -6.41 1.80 5.05
C GLU A 82 -6.10 0.40 5.56
N SER A 83 -6.62 -0.63 4.90
CA SER A 83 -6.34 -2.04 5.22
C SER A 83 -4.87 -2.41 5.02
N LEU A 84 -4.26 -1.95 3.91
CA LEU A 84 -2.85 -2.19 3.62
C LEU A 84 -1.94 -1.57 4.69
N PHE A 85 -2.20 -0.33 5.09
CA PHE A 85 -1.43 0.37 6.11
C PHE A 85 -1.66 -0.21 7.50
N ALA A 86 -2.90 -0.60 7.82
CA ALA A 86 -3.22 -1.27 9.08
C ALA A 86 -2.44 -2.59 9.24
N SER A 87 -2.27 -3.36 8.17
CA SER A 87 -1.46 -4.58 8.18
C SER A 87 0.02 -4.33 8.49
N ARG A 88 0.49 -3.10 8.30
CA ARG A 88 1.86 -2.64 8.59
C ARG A 88 1.99 -1.92 9.92
N GLY A 89 0.90 -1.80 10.69
CA GLY A 89 0.89 -1.16 11.99
C GLY A 89 0.64 0.34 11.98
N TYR A 90 0.19 0.91 10.86
CA TYR A 90 -0.19 2.31 10.74
C TYR A 90 -1.71 2.46 10.74
N SER A 91 -2.21 3.50 11.39
CA SER A 91 -3.61 3.91 11.26
C SER A 91 -3.68 4.96 10.16
N LEU A 92 -4.31 4.62 9.05
CA LEU A 92 -4.58 5.51 7.92
C LEU A 92 -6.08 5.66 7.79
N SER A 93 -6.56 6.88 7.56
CA SER A 93 -7.97 7.18 7.37
C SER A 93 -8.13 8.26 6.30
N PHE A 94 -9.07 8.08 5.38
CA PHE A 94 -9.40 9.05 4.34
C PHE A 94 -10.78 9.64 4.58
N THR A 95 -10.94 10.92 4.28
CA THR A 95 -12.21 11.61 4.34
C THR A 95 -12.44 12.36 3.03
N LEU A 96 -13.47 11.97 2.27
CA LEU A 96 -13.89 12.67 1.07
C LEU A 96 -14.62 13.96 1.43
N VAL A 97 -14.16 15.09 0.92
CA VAL A 97 -14.81 16.39 1.06
C VAL A 97 -15.77 16.63 -0.08
N SER A 98 -15.32 16.42 -1.32
CA SER A 98 -16.15 16.54 -2.51
C SER A 98 -15.60 15.73 -3.67
N SER A 99 -16.50 15.31 -4.56
CA SER A 99 -16.15 14.70 -5.84
C SER A 99 -17.04 15.29 -6.93
N THR A 100 -16.44 15.66 -8.04
CA THR A 100 -17.14 16.27 -9.18
C THR A 100 -16.65 15.69 -10.49
N GLU A 101 -17.54 15.67 -11.47
CA GLU A 101 -17.22 15.35 -12.86
C GLU A 101 -17.60 16.56 -13.72
N ASP A 102 -16.69 17.03 -14.52
CA ASP A 102 -16.94 18.09 -15.50
C ASP A 102 -16.24 17.74 -16.81
N SER A 103 -17.04 17.53 -17.85
CA SER A 103 -16.57 17.32 -19.23
C SER A 103 -15.56 16.17 -19.37
N GLY A 104 -15.71 15.11 -18.55
CA GLY A 104 -14.85 13.93 -18.55
C GLY A 104 -13.61 14.08 -17.66
N THR A 105 -13.52 15.17 -16.91
CA THR A 105 -12.49 15.36 -15.87
C THR A 105 -13.10 15.09 -14.50
N TYR A 106 -12.50 14.18 -13.77
CA TYR A 106 -12.89 13.86 -12.41
C TYR A 106 -12.03 14.62 -11.42
N THR A 107 -12.66 15.29 -10.46
CA THR A 107 -11.95 16.03 -9.41
C THR A 107 -12.39 15.53 -8.04
N PHE A 108 -11.43 15.17 -7.20
CA PHE A 108 -11.65 14.75 -5.83
C PHE A 108 -10.90 15.68 -4.88
N VAL A 109 -11.61 16.18 -3.88
CA VAL A 109 -11.05 16.90 -2.74
C VAL A 109 -11.23 16.04 -1.51
N TYR A 110 -10.14 15.69 -0.85
CA TYR A 110 -10.15 14.81 0.30
C TYR A 110 -9.03 15.16 1.28
N SER A 111 -9.15 14.67 2.49
CA SER A 111 -8.07 14.70 3.48
C SER A 111 -7.71 13.27 3.88
N PHE A 112 -6.49 13.07 4.31
CA PHE A 112 -6.10 11.82 4.94
C PHE A 112 -5.28 12.05 6.20
N GLU A 113 -5.41 11.12 7.13
CA GLU A 113 -4.74 11.12 8.41
C GLU A 113 -3.92 9.86 8.54
N ILE A 114 -2.64 9.99 8.92
CA ILE A 114 -1.78 8.87 9.24
C ILE A 114 -1.25 8.99 10.65
N ASN A 115 -1.28 7.87 11.38
CA ASN A 115 -0.80 7.79 12.75
C ASN A 115 -0.04 6.46 12.94
N ASP A 116 1.16 6.54 13.49
CA ASP A 116 2.00 5.39 13.85
C ASP A 116 1.99 5.06 15.36
N GLY A 117 1.10 5.72 16.12
CA GLY A 117 1.04 5.65 17.58
C GLY A 117 1.86 6.71 18.31
N THR A 118 2.75 7.40 17.61
CA THR A 118 3.64 8.44 18.18
C THR A 118 3.47 9.78 17.46
N MET A 119 3.31 9.73 16.14
CA MET A 119 3.11 10.90 15.27
C MET A 119 1.74 10.84 14.60
N TYR A 120 1.15 12.01 14.47
CA TYR A 120 -0.13 12.22 13.78
C TYR A 120 0.06 13.29 12.72
N ILE A 121 -0.32 12.97 11.50
CA ILE A 121 -0.25 13.88 10.35
C ILE A 121 -1.59 13.87 9.64
N ASN A 122 -2.11 15.07 9.35
CA ASN A 122 -3.31 15.28 8.55
C ASN A 122 -2.93 16.16 7.34
N LEU A 123 -3.33 15.76 6.15
CA LEU A 123 -3.07 16.46 4.90
C LEU A 123 -4.33 16.55 4.05
N ASP A 124 -4.57 17.74 3.48
CA ASP A 124 -5.62 17.97 2.49
C ASP A 124 -5.04 17.82 1.09
N GLN A 125 -5.77 17.14 0.21
CA GLN A 125 -5.36 16.85 -1.15
C GLN A 125 -6.48 17.18 -2.15
N THR A 126 -6.06 17.58 -3.33
CA THR A 126 -6.94 17.72 -4.49
C THR A 126 -6.30 17.03 -5.68
N VAL A 127 -7.02 16.12 -6.31
CA VAL A 127 -6.57 15.40 -7.48
C VAL A 127 -7.59 15.55 -8.61
N SER A 128 -7.10 15.68 -9.83
CA SER A 128 -7.93 15.73 -11.05
C SER A 128 -7.29 14.90 -12.16
N PHE A 129 -8.06 14.12 -12.88
CA PHE A 129 -7.64 13.27 -13.98
C PHE A 129 -8.74 13.09 -15.02
#